data_7d51c7ee72b2f4476a64aae27291481c
#
_entry.id   7d51c7ee72b2f4476a64aae27291481c
#
_cell.length_a   1.000
_cell.length_b   1.000
_cell.length_c   1.000
_cell.angle_alpha   90.00
_cell.angle_beta   90.00
_cell.angle_gamma   90.00
#
_symmetry.space_group_name_H-M   'P 1'
#
loop_
_entity.id
_entity.type
_entity.pdbx_description
1 polymer ?
#
loop_
_entity_poly.entity_id
_entity_poly.type
_entity_poly.pdbx_seq_one_letter_code
_entity_poly.pdbx_strand_id
1 'polypeptide(L)'
;MVHAGCHDKAGAPNADAGAADATTAAGIIDTSNDASNAPGDASTTTEAASGDASADDFGAPTESNDDLAQRMRHLLEAIAQNNPDLANDLLFPREAYVAVRDTRDPSKVWDQKIADHFRSAIKRLHTRIKGVDRAKFVSFELDKSVTQVQPKKHFKKPIWRVKNSKLTFTIDGKPHSLHVVDMVGWRGNWYIMRLR
;
A
#
# COMPACT_ATOMS: atom_id res chain seq x y z
N MET A 1 4.79 14.00 58.10
CA MET A 1 4.05 12.83 58.64
C MET A 1 4.05 11.75 57.61
N VAL A 2 4.59 10.64 58.04
CA VAL A 2 4.93 9.41 57.31
C VAL A 2 3.68 8.61 57.01
N HIS A 3 3.55 7.97 55.83
CA HIS A 3 3.10 6.57 55.80
C HIS A 3 3.52 5.91 54.47
N ALA A 4 4.39 4.94 54.65
CA ALA A 4 4.76 3.92 53.69
C ALA A 4 3.66 2.83 53.64
N GLY A 5 3.51 2.15 52.51
CA GLY A 5 2.69 0.96 52.36
C GLY A 5 3.14 0.13 51.18
N CYS A 6 4.09 -0.76 51.42
CA CYS A 6 4.44 -1.88 50.57
C CYS A 6 3.33 -2.93 50.58
N HIS A 7 3.01 -3.53 49.44
CA HIS A 7 2.53 -4.91 49.38
C HIS A 7 3.05 -5.61 48.12
N ASP A 8 4.02 -6.47 48.37
CA ASP A 8 4.36 -7.63 47.54
C ASP A 8 3.19 -8.63 47.50
N LYS A 9 2.96 -9.23 46.33
CA LYS A 9 2.56 -10.63 46.31
C LYS A 9 2.90 -11.28 44.95
N ALA A 10 3.88 -12.12 45.03
CA ALA A 10 4.25 -13.14 44.05
C ALA A 10 3.18 -14.24 43.93
N GLY A 11 3.10 -14.89 42.79
CA GLY A 11 2.32 -16.09 42.57
C GLY A 11 2.41 -16.59 41.13
N ALA A 12 3.39 -17.41 40.84
CA ALA A 12 3.40 -18.42 39.79
C ALA A 12 3.23 -19.78 40.45
N PRO A 13 3.17 -20.94 39.75
CA PRO A 13 2.89 -21.27 38.36
C PRO A 13 1.81 -22.36 38.24
N ASN A 14 1.34 -22.69 37.04
CA ASN A 14 0.97 -24.08 36.76
C ASN A 14 1.14 -24.44 35.31
N ALA A 15 2.02 -25.40 35.09
CA ALA A 15 2.13 -26.24 33.91
C ALA A 15 1.03 -27.30 33.95
N ASP A 16 0.45 -27.64 32.84
CA ASP A 16 0.04 -29.03 32.62
C ASP A 16 0.07 -29.38 31.13
N ALA A 17 0.67 -30.52 30.92
CA ALA A 17 0.92 -31.17 29.65
C ALA A 17 -0.28 -32.07 29.28
N GLY A 18 -0.59 -32.17 28.00
CA GLY A 18 -1.54 -33.15 27.50
C GLY A 18 -1.19 -33.55 26.09
N ALA A 19 -0.39 -34.64 25.98
CA ALA A 19 -0.17 -35.38 24.75
C ALA A 19 -1.19 -36.51 24.65
N ALA A 20 -1.66 -36.76 23.44
CA ALA A 20 -2.16 -38.06 22.94
C ALA A 20 -2.72 -37.81 21.51
N ASP A 21 -2.45 -38.47 20.54
CA ASP A 21 -2.01 -39.80 20.09
C ASP A 21 -2.70 -40.09 18.76
N ALA A 22 -1.94 -40.64 17.90
CA ALA A 22 -2.11 -41.19 16.57
C ALA A 22 -3.48 -41.81 16.23
N THR A 23 -3.80 -41.87 14.92
CA THR A 23 -4.06 -43.13 14.19
C THR A 23 -4.34 -42.84 12.71
N THR A 24 -3.44 -43.18 11.83
CA THR A 24 -3.46 -44.15 10.69
C THR A 24 -4.81 -44.38 10.01
N ALA A 25 -4.88 -44.13 8.71
CA ALA A 25 -5.45 -45.05 7.73
C ALA A 25 -4.96 -44.74 6.31
N ALA A 26 -4.31 -45.73 5.74
CA ALA A 26 -3.90 -45.85 4.36
C ALA A 26 -5.12 -46.18 3.47
N GLY A 27 -5.14 -45.64 2.27
CA GLY A 27 -6.06 -45.99 1.19
C GLY A 27 -5.38 -45.87 -0.14
N ILE A 28 -4.78 -46.95 -0.58
CA ILE A 28 -4.22 -47.14 -1.93
C ILE A 28 -5.40 -47.44 -2.85
N ILE A 29 -5.57 -46.72 -3.95
CA ILE A 29 -6.21 -47.25 -5.16
C ILE A 29 -5.38 -46.80 -6.36
N ASP A 30 -4.73 -47.76 -6.93
CA ASP A 30 -4.08 -47.80 -8.22
C ASP A 30 -5.17 -47.82 -9.31
N THR A 31 -5.07 -47.00 -10.32
CA THR A 31 -5.61 -47.27 -11.63
C THR A 31 -4.80 -46.55 -12.69
N SER A 32 -3.95 -47.32 -13.32
CA SER A 32 -3.29 -47.04 -14.58
C SER A 32 -4.30 -46.68 -15.66
N ASN A 33 -4.05 -45.63 -16.43
CA ASN A 33 -4.39 -45.66 -17.85
C ASN A 33 -3.39 -44.81 -18.64
N ASP A 34 -2.68 -45.53 -19.43
CA ASP A 34 -1.79 -45.23 -20.52
C ASP A 34 -2.57 -44.55 -21.67
N ALA A 35 -2.04 -43.45 -22.22
CA ALA A 35 -2.03 -43.16 -23.65
C ALA A 35 -1.31 -41.86 -23.99
N SER A 36 -0.14 -41.99 -24.51
CA SER A 36 0.57 -41.16 -25.50
C SER A 36 -0.15 -39.96 -26.09
N ASN A 37 0.42 -38.77 -25.97
CA ASN A 37 0.83 -37.97 -27.11
C ASN A 37 1.67 -36.74 -26.68
N ALA A 38 2.90 -36.65 -27.12
CA ALA A 38 3.70 -35.45 -27.20
C ALA A 38 3.72 -35.00 -28.68
N PRO A 39 4.28 -33.83 -29.05
CA PRO A 39 4.85 -32.71 -28.31
C PRO A 39 4.21 -31.38 -28.68
N GLY A 40 4.25 -30.42 -27.81
CA GLY A 40 3.95 -29.01 -28.07
C GLY A 40 4.85 -28.16 -27.19
N ASP A 41 6.04 -27.91 -27.67
CA ASP A 41 6.97 -26.89 -27.23
C ASP A 41 6.25 -25.52 -27.26
N ALA A 42 5.97 -24.96 -26.09
CA ALA A 42 5.66 -23.57 -25.90
C ALA A 42 6.26 -23.12 -24.59
N SER A 43 7.58 -22.94 -24.61
CA SER A 43 8.29 -22.12 -23.64
C SER A 43 7.68 -20.71 -23.68
N THR A 44 6.67 -20.51 -22.86
CA THR A 44 6.24 -19.15 -22.54
C THR A 44 7.23 -18.59 -21.53
N THR A 45 8.36 -18.14 -22.05
CA THR A 45 9.25 -17.22 -21.35
C THR A 45 8.42 -16.00 -21.01
N THR A 46 7.99 -15.88 -19.77
CA THR A 46 7.51 -14.63 -19.23
C THR A 46 8.72 -13.70 -19.15
N GLU A 47 9.02 -13.05 -20.29
CA GLU A 47 9.88 -11.89 -20.28
C GLU A 47 9.25 -10.88 -19.31
N ALA A 48 9.93 -10.69 -18.18
CA ALA A 48 9.74 -9.51 -17.37
C ALA A 48 10.06 -8.32 -18.28
N ALA A 49 9.03 -7.75 -18.87
CA ALA A 49 9.12 -6.54 -19.67
C ALA A 49 9.66 -5.43 -18.77
N SER A 50 10.97 -5.24 -18.82
CA SER A 50 11.62 -3.97 -18.49
C SER A 50 11.21 -2.96 -19.55
N GLY A 51 9.92 -2.65 -19.62
CA GLY A 51 9.37 -1.66 -20.52
C GLY A 51 9.96 -0.31 -20.13
N ASP A 52 10.82 0.22 -20.99
CA ASP A 52 11.22 1.62 -20.92
C ASP A 52 9.94 2.47 -20.93
N ALA A 53 9.67 3.16 -19.81
CA ALA A 53 8.45 3.91 -19.62
C ALA A 53 8.30 4.96 -20.73
N SER A 54 7.29 4.79 -21.57
CA SER A 54 6.99 5.67 -22.71
C SER A 54 6.72 7.11 -22.25
N ALA A 55 6.88 8.07 -23.17
CA ALA A 55 6.48 9.46 -22.91
C ALA A 55 4.99 9.58 -22.57
N ASP A 56 4.15 8.71 -23.14
CA ASP A 56 2.70 8.66 -22.90
C ASP A 56 2.34 8.19 -21.49
N ASP A 57 3.23 7.45 -20.82
CA ASP A 57 3.02 7.00 -19.43
C ASP A 57 2.89 8.17 -18.43
N PHE A 58 3.38 9.36 -18.81
CA PHE A 58 3.34 10.58 -17.99
C PHE A 58 2.43 11.65 -18.58
N GLY A 59 1.48 11.26 -19.42
CA GLY A 59 0.39 12.10 -19.89
C GLY A 59 -0.48 12.62 -18.76
N ALA A 60 -1.40 13.54 -19.08
CA ALA A 60 -2.38 14.03 -18.09
C ALA A 60 -3.22 12.84 -17.58
N PRO A 61 -3.39 12.70 -16.26
CA PRO A 61 -4.24 11.65 -15.70
C PRO A 61 -5.68 11.76 -16.22
N THR A 62 -6.22 10.64 -16.64
CA THR A 62 -7.59 10.52 -17.18
C THR A 62 -8.52 9.78 -16.22
N GLU A 63 -7.99 9.32 -15.08
CA GLU A 63 -8.75 8.64 -14.03
C GLU A 63 -9.93 9.49 -13.58
N SER A 64 -11.12 8.90 -13.54
CA SER A 64 -12.30 9.59 -13.05
C SER A 64 -12.21 9.87 -11.55
N ASN A 65 -12.93 10.90 -11.08
CA ASN A 65 -12.98 11.20 -9.65
C ASN A 65 -13.57 10.04 -8.84
N ASP A 66 -14.50 9.28 -9.41
CA ASP A 66 -15.15 8.16 -8.75
C ASP A 66 -14.20 6.96 -8.61
N ASP A 67 -13.42 6.64 -9.65
CA ASP A 67 -12.40 5.60 -9.61
C ASP A 67 -11.31 5.94 -8.58
N LEU A 68 -10.83 7.18 -8.61
CA LEU A 68 -9.86 7.66 -7.64
C LEU A 68 -10.42 7.62 -6.21
N ALA A 69 -11.67 8.06 -6.01
CA ALA A 69 -12.34 8.01 -4.71
C ALA A 69 -12.49 6.57 -4.19
N GLN A 70 -12.77 5.62 -5.09
CA GLN A 70 -12.83 4.20 -4.73
C GLN A 70 -11.47 3.68 -4.27
N ARG A 71 -10.40 4.00 -4.98
CA ARG A 71 -9.04 3.64 -4.57
C ARG A 71 -8.65 4.32 -3.25
N MET A 72 -9.09 5.55 -2.99
CA MET A 72 -8.84 6.24 -1.71
C MET A 72 -9.56 5.61 -0.52
N ARG A 73 -10.58 4.77 -0.74
CA ARG A 73 -11.15 3.92 0.33
C ARG A 73 -10.14 2.91 0.84
N HIS A 74 -9.31 2.32 -0.05
CA HIS A 74 -8.23 1.42 0.34
C HIS A 74 -7.22 2.12 1.26
N LEU A 75 -6.94 3.42 1.02
CA LEU A 75 -6.08 4.19 1.92
C LEU A 75 -6.69 4.33 3.33
N LEU A 76 -7.98 4.65 3.42
CA LEU A 76 -8.66 4.75 4.71
C LEU A 76 -8.70 3.40 5.43
N GLU A 77 -8.97 2.33 4.69
CA GLU A 77 -8.96 0.97 5.20
C GLU A 77 -7.58 0.55 5.69
N ALA A 78 -6.53 0.83 4.92
CA ALA A 78 -5.14 0.59 5.32
C ALA A 78 -4.78 1.29 6.63
N ILE A 79 -5.25 2.54 6.81
CA ILE A 79 -5.06 3.29 8.05
C ILE A 79 -5.89 2.67 9.17
N ALA A 80 -7.15 2.33 8.93
CA ALA A 80 -8.06 1.74 9.93
C ALA A 80 -7.55 0.39 10.46
N GLN A 81 -7.01 -0.45 9.58
CA GLN A 81 -6.50 -1.77 9.91
C GLN A 81 -5.01 -1.78 10.29
N ASN A 82 -4.32 -0.63 10.26
CA ASN A 82 -2.86 -0.53 10.42
C ASN A 82 -2.10 -1.47 9.46
N ASN A 83 -2.63 -1.66 8.27
CA ASN A 83 -2.07 -2.53 7.25
C ASN A 83 -1.74 -1.74 5.97
N PRO A 84 -0.50 -1.29 5.78
CA PRO A 84 -0.09 -0.51 4.61
C PRO A 84 -0.28 -1.23 3.27
N ASP A 85 -0.31 -2.56 3.27
CA ASP A 85 -0.37 -3.35 2.02
C ASP A 85 -1.72 -3.21 1.31
N LEU A 86 -2.78 -2.88 2.03
CA LEU A 86 -4.10 -2.61 1.47
C LEU A 86 -4.16 -1.37 0.57
N ALA A 87 -3.17 -0.49 0.66
CA ALA A 87 -3.08 0.72 -0.16
C ALA A 87 -1.89 0.73 -1.12
N ASN A 88 -1.33 -0.44 -1.44
CA ASN A 88 -0.19 -0.54 -2.36
C ASN A 88 -0.54 -0.07 -3.78
N ASP A 89 -1.80 -0.20 -4.20
CA ASP A 89 -2.33 0.29 -5.47
C ASP A 89 -2.28 1.82 -5.61
N LEU A 90 -2.20 2.53 -4.49
CA LEU A 90 -2.09 3.99 -4.43
C LEU A 90 -0.64 4.48 -4.33
N LEU A 91 0.29 3.62 -3.96
CA LEU A 91 1.69 4.00 -3.84
C LEU A 91 2.29 4.24 -5.22
N PHE A 92 3.02 5.37 -5.41
CA PHE A 92 3.67 5.67 -6.69
C PHE A 92 4.62 4.54 -7.08
N PRO A 93 4.42 3.88 -8.24
CA PRO A 93 5.16 2.68 -8.60
C PRO A 93 6.67 2.91 -8.71
N ARG A 94 7.45 1.88 -8.33
CA ARG A 94 8.91 1.94 -8.35
C ARG A 94 9.46 2.16 -9.75
N GLU A 95 8.90 1.48 -10.74
CA GLU A 95 9.28 1.62 -12.14
C GLU A 95 9.07 3.04 -12.66
N ALA A 96 7.90 3.64 -12.35
CA ALA A 96 7.59 5.01 -12.69
C ALA A 96 8.55 6.00 -12.03
N TYR A 97 8.87 5.78 -10.75
CA TYR A 97 9.82 6.61 -10.03
C TYR A 97 11.22 6.55 -10.65
N VAL A 98 11.71 5.35 -10.98
CA VAL A 98 13.02 5.14 -11.63
C VAL A 98 13.07 5.82 -12.99
N ALA A 99 11.98 5.74 -13.76
CA ALA A 99 11.90 6.35 -15.08
C ALA A 99 11.96 7.89 -15.06
N VAL A 100 11.44 8.53 -13.99
CA VAL A 100 11.37 10.00 -13.92
C VAL A 100 12.46 10.66 -13.11
N ARG A 101 13.12 9.92 -12.21
CA ARG A 101 14.10 10.53 -11.29
C ARG A 101 15.51 10.53 -11.85
N ASP A 102 16.16 11.67 -11.69
CA ASP A 102 17.58 11.86 -11.99
C ASP A 102 18.38 11.81 -10.69
N THR A 103 18.67 10.59 -10.23
CA THR A 103 19.50 10.33 -9.04
C THR A 103 20.39 9.13 -9.30
N ARG A 104 21.50 9.02 -8.55
CA ARG A 104 22.49 7.95 -8.73
C ARG A 104 21.89 6.54 -8.56
N ASP A 105 20.97 6.37 -7.61
CA ASP A 105 20.28 5.09 -7.33
C ASP A 105 18.80 5.35 -7.04
N PRO A 106 17.98 5.55 -8.09
CA PRO A 106 16.57 5.88 -7.90
C PRO A 106 15.78 4.75 -7.25
N SER A 107 16.17 3.49 -7.48
CA SER A 107 15.51 2.33 -6.87
C SER A 107 15.65 2.34 -5.36
N LYS A 108 16.86 2.50 -4.85
CA LYS A 108 17.12 2.59 -3.41
C LYS A 108 16.46 3.81 -2.77
N VAL A 109 16.45 4.94 -3.48
CA VAL A 109 15.76 6.15 -3.01
C VAL A 109 14.25 5.91 -2.94
N TRP A 110 13.66 5.20 -3.90
CA TRP A 110 12.24 4.84 -3.85
C TRP A 110 11.94 3.97 -2.63
N ASP A 111 12.70 2.91 -2.41
CA ASP A 111 12.52 2.01 -1.26
C ASP A 111 12.52 2.81 0.06
N GLN A 112 13.55 3.62 0.29
CA GLN A 112 13.78 4.33 1.56
C GLN A 112 12.94 5.60 1.74
N LYS A 113 12.63 6.34 0.66
CA LYS A 113 12.00 7.67 0.76
C LYS A 113 10.54 7.69 0.33
N ILE A 114 10.12 6.72 -0.48
CA ILE A 114 8.73 6.65 -0.95
C ILE A 114 8.00 5.52 -0.23
N ALA A 115 8.43 4.27 -0.41
CA ALA A 115 7.75 3.12 0.16
C ALA A 115 7.79 3.10 1.70
N ASP A 116 8.97 3.25 2.31
CA ASP A 116 9.10 3.24 3.78
C ASP A 116 8.39 4.43 4.43
N HIS A 117 8.44 5.61 3.81
CA HIS A 117 7.71 6.77 4.32
C HIS A 117 6.21 6.60 4.20
N PHE A 118 5.71 6.00 3.11
CA PHE A 118 4.29 5.70 2.93
C PHE A 118 3.78 4.73 3.99
N ARG A 119 4.46 3.59 4.17
CA ARG A 119 4.13 2.61 5.21
C ARG A 119 4.18 3.20 6.61
N SER A 120 5.22 3.97 6.90
CA SER A 120 5.37 4.64 8.20
C SER A 120 4.31 5.72 8.43
N ALA A 121 3.85 6.41 7.36
CA ALA A 121 2.79 7.40 7.46
C ALA A 121 1.46 6.74 7.81
N ILE A 122 1.11 5.61 7.19
CA ILE A 122 -0.10 4.85 7.50
C ILE A 122 -0.11 4.43 8.98
N LYS A 123 0.98 3.85 9.47
CA LYS A 123 1.12 3.46 10.89
C LYS A 123 0.97 4.65 11.84
N ARG A 124 1.59 5.78 11.52
CA ARG A 124 1.45 7.01 12.32
C ARG A 124 0.03 7.56 12.30
N LEU A 125 -0.65 7.53 11.15
CA LEU A 125 -2.03 7.97 11.02
C LEU A 125 -2.97 7.09 11.83
N HIS A 126 -2.79 5.77 11.80
CA HIS A 126 -3.53 4.83 12.64
C HIS A 126 -3.42 5.18 14.12
N THR A 127 -2.20 5.40 14.62
CA THR A 127 -1.97 5.75 16.03
C THR A 127 -2.53 7.13 16.40
N ARG A 128 -2.45 8.10 15.47
CA ARG A 128 -2.84 9.50 15.71
C ARG A 128 -4.35 9.71 15.69
N ILE A 129 -5.07 9.02 14.81
CA ILE A 129 -6.51 9.19 14.62
C ILE A 129 -7.24 8.21 15.54
N LYS A 130 -7.70 8.69 16.70
CA LYS A 130 -8.44 7.86 17.65
C LYS A 130 -9.74 7.36 17.03
N GLY A 131 -10.00 6.05 17.12
CA GLY A 131 -11.21 5.42 16.61
C GLY A 131 -11.25 5.27 15.09
N VAL A 132 -10.11 5.34 14.42
CA VAL A 132 -10.03 5.19 12.96
C VAL A 132 -10.48 3.81 12.48
N ASP A 133 -10.43 2.81 13.34
CA ASP A 133 -11.00 1.47 13.12
C ASP A 133 -12.50 1.49 12.76
N ARG A 134 -13.24 2.54 13.19
CA ARG A 134 -14.65 2.75 12.88
C ARG A 134 -14.89 3.83 11.81
N ALA A 135 -13.84 4.26 11.16
CA ALA A 135 -13.92 5.30 10.14
C ALA A 135 -14.75 4.83 8.93
N LYS A 136 -15.62 5.71 8.45
CA LYS A 136 -16.40 5.51 7.22
C LYS A 136 -16.02 6.55 6.19
N PHE A 137 -15.63 6.11 5.01
CA PHE A 137 -15.29 6.99 3.89
C PHE A 137 -16.51 7.84 3.49
N VAL A 138 -16.27 9.13 3.23
CA VAL A 138 -17.28 10.06 2.73
C VAL A 138 -16.96 10.49 1.31
N SER A 139 -15.80 11.14 1.11
CA SER A 139 -15.39 11.64 -0.20
C SER A 139 -13.87 11.80 -0.30
N PHE A 140 -13.40 11.87 -1.53
CA PHE A 140 -12.06 12.35 -1.85
C PHE A 140 -12.16 13.49 -2.85
N GLU A 141 -11.46 14.57 -2.59
CA GLU A 141 -11.41 15.76 -3.44
C GLU A 141 -9.96 16.00 -3.86
N LEU A 142 -9.73 15.88 -5.18
CA LEU A 142 -8.47 16.26 -5.76
C LEU A 142 -8.34 17.78 -5.71
N ASP A 143 -7.20 18.31 -5.26
CA ASP A 143 -6.97 19.74 -5.25
C ASP A 143 -6.97 20.32 -6.69
N LYS A 144 -7.45 21.55 -6.84
CA LYS A 144 -7.57 22.23 -8.14
C LYS A 144 -6.21 22.65 -8.72
N SER A 145 -5.15 22.66 -7.90
CA SER A 145 -3.78 23.07 -8.30
C SER A 145 -3.02 21.95 -8.99
N VAL A 146 -3.65 21.29 -9.96
CA VAL A 146 -2.98 20.32 -10.83
C VAL A 146 -1.98 21.05 -11.71
N THR A 147 -0.71 20.67 -11.66
CA THR A 147 0.37 21.30 -12.42
C THR A 147 1.23 20.27 -13.11
N GLN A 148 1.70 20.61 -14.31
CA GLN A 148 2.74 19.85 -14.97
C GLN A 148 4.12 20.36 -14.52
N VAL A 149 4.89 19.52 -13.87
CA VAL A 149 6.28 19.82 -13.48
C VAL A 149 7.18 19.46 -14.65
N GLN A 150 7.85 20.45 -15.22
CA GLN A 150 8.79 20.26 -16.33
C GLN A 150 10.08 19.58 -15.87
N PRO A 151 10.79 18.90 -16.78
CA PRO A 151 12.10 18.32 -16.49
C PRO A 151 13.05 19.38 -15.95
N LYS A 152 13.62 19.14 -14.77
CA LYS A 152 14.62 19.97 -14.11
C LYS A 152 15.57 19.04 -13.35
N LYS A 153 16.51 19.65 -12.60
CA LYS A 153 17.59 19.03 -11.82
C LYS A 153 17.27 17.68 -11.15
N HIS A 154 15.98 17.36 -10.88
CA HIS A 154 15.59 16.12 -10.19
C HIS A 154 14.64 15.23 -11.00
N PHE A 155 14.18 15.68 -12.16
CA PHE A 155 13.25 14.94 -13.02
C PHE A 155 13.76 14.90 -14.44
N LYS A 156 13.79 13.71 -15.04
CA LYS A 156 14.17 13.49 -16.46
C LYS A 156 13.01 13.73 -17.41
N LYS A 157 11.79 13.52 -16.94
CA LYS A 157 10.55 13.62 -17.75
C LYS A 157 9.57 14.57 -17.08
N PRO A 158 8.66 15.22 -17.84
CA PRO A 158 7.56 16.00 -17.26
C PRO A 158 6.63 15.06 -16.48
N ILE A 159 6.10 15.53 -15.36
CA ILE A 159 5.13 14.78 -14.56
C ILE A 159 3.97 15.67 -14.16
N TRP A 160 2.77 15.13 -14.13
CA TRP A 160 1.62 15.79 -13.54
C TRP A 160 1.65 15.61 -12.02
N ARG A 161 1.34 16.68 -11.32
CA ARG A 161 1.41 16.72 -9.86
C ARG A 161 0.29 17.54 -9.28
N VAL A 162 -0.25 17.08 -8.14
CA VAL A 162 -1.22 17.79 -7.32
C VAL A 162 -0.83 17.68 -5.85
N LYS A 163 -1.12 18.73 -5.08
CA LYS A 163 -0.77 18.78 -3.65
C LYS A 163 -2.01 19.02 -2.81
N ASN A 164 -1.95 18.54 -1.54
CA ASN A 164 -2.95 18.81 -0.51
C ASN A 164 -4.38 18.39 -0.86
N SER A 165 -4.53 17.32 -1.64
CA SER A 165 -5.83 16.70 -1.89
C SER A 165 -6.45 16.21 -0.58
N LYS A 166 -7.78 16.24 -0.48
CA LYS A 166 -8.50 16.06 0.78
C LYS A 166 -9.32 14.77 0.77
N LEU A 167 -9.08 13.92 1.73
CA LEU A 167 -9.90 12.74 2.04
C LEU A 167 -10.77 13.06 3.24
N THR A 168 -12.09 12.92 3.08
CA THR A 168 -13.10 13.15 4.13
C THR A 168 -13.69 11.81 4.56
N PHE A 169 -13.83 11.63 5.87
CA PHE A 169 -14.40 10.43 6.49
C PHE A 169 -15.12 10.79 7.78
N THR A 170 -15.93 9.88 8.32
CA THR A 170 -16.59 10.06 9.61
C THR A 170 -16.13 9.00 10.60
N ILE A 171 -16.05 9.37 11.87
CA ILE A 171 -15.87 8.46 13.01
C ILE A 171 -17.02 8.73 13.98
N ASP A 172 -17.82 7.71 14.27
CA ASP A 172 -19.01 7.83 15.12
C ASP A 172 -19.93 9.00 14.69
N GLY A 173 -20.10 9.16 13.37
CA GLY A 173 -20.90 10.23 12.77
C GLY A 173 -20.26 11.62 12.73
N LYS A 174 -19.09 11.83 13.34
CA LYS A 174 -18.37 13.10 13.32
C LYS A 174 -17.44 13.19 12.11
N PRO A 175 -17.44 14.33 11.38
CA PRO A 175 -16.60 14.49 10.20
C PRO A 175 -15.13 14.72 10.58
N HIS A 176 -14.25 14.07 9.83
CA HIS A 176 -12.80 14.21 9.90
C HIS A 176 -12.22 14.38 8.50
N SER A 177 -11.02 14.91 8.40
CA SER A 177 -10.31 15.00 7.13
C SER A 177 -8.83 14.69 7.26
N LEU A 178 -8.27 14.13 6.19
CA LEU A 178 -6.86 13.86 6.01
C LEU A 178 -6.40 14.50 4.70
N HIS A 179 -5.23 15.14 4.72
CA HIS A 179 -4.63 15.69 3.50
C HIS A 179 -3.58 14.73 2.94
N VAL A 180 -3.76 14.36 1.67
CA VAL A 180 -2.74 13.69 0.87
C VAL A 180 -1.81 14.78 0.33
N VAL A 181 -0.57 14.79 0.82
CA VAL A 181 0.35 15.92 0.61
C VAL A 181 0.79 16.06 -0.83
N ASP A 182 1.02 14.94 -1.52
CA ASP A 182 1.63 14.94 -2.85
C ASP A 182 1.20 13.72 -3.64
N MET A 183 0.59 13.96 -4.79
CA MET A 183 0.20 12.93 -5.75
C MET A 183 0.79 13.23 -7.12
N VAL A 184 1.06 12.20 -7.88
CA VAL A 184 1.62 12.28 -9.24
C VAL A 184 0.82 11.41 -10.20
N GLY A 185 0.72 11.88 -11.44
CA GLY A 185 0.08 11.17 -12.53
C GLY A 185 1.05 10.20 -13.21
N TRP A 186 0.57 8.99 -13.51
CA TRP A 186 1.27 7.99 -14.30
C TRP A 186 0.27 7.00 -14.93
N ARG A 187 0.44 6.72 -16.22
CA ARG A 187 -0.46 5.84 -16.99
C ARG A 187 -1.94 6.15 -16.77
N GLY A 188 -2.28 7.43 -16.83
CA GLY A 188 -3.66 7.90 -16.70
C GLY A 188 -4.21 7.94 -15.27
N ASN A 189 -3.51 7.42 -14.26
CA ASN A 189 -3.97 7.33 -12.88
C ASN A 189 -3.19 8.26 -11.94
N TRP A 190 -3.79 8.58 -10.79
CA TRP A 190 -3.14 9.32 -9.71
C TRP A 190 -2.54 8.36 -8.66
N TYR A 191 -1.32 8.65 -8.22
CA TYR A 191 -0.61 7.89 -7.21
C TYR A 191 -0.07 8.78 -6.10
N ILE A 192 0.00 8.27 -4.89
CA ILE A 192 0.53 8.99 -3.72
C ILE A 192 2.06 8.89 -3.73
N MET A 193 2.73 10.04 -3.76
CA MET A 193 4.17 10.14 -3.58
C MET A 193 4.51 10.48 -2.12
N ARG A 194 3.62 11.21 -1.42
CA ARG A 194 3.83 11.55 -0.02
C ARG A 194 2.52 11.67 0.75
N LEU A 195 2.45 10.92 1.83
CA LEU A 195 1.40 10.95 2.84
C LEU A 195 1.98 11.51 4.16
N ARG A 196 1.16 12.26 4.94
CA ARG A 196 1.64 12.89 6.18
C ARG A 196 0.62 12.78 7.32
#